data_3d6b55770823c3a1ac1e5ac8a0614c3a
#
_entry.id   3d6b55770823c3a1ac1e5ac8a0614c3a
#
_cell.length_a   1.000
_cell.length_b   1.000
_cell.length_c   1.000
_cell.angle_alpha   90.00
_cell.angle_beta   90.00
_cell.angle_gamma   90.00
#
_symmetry.space_group_name_H-M   'P 1'
#
loop_
_entity.id
_entity.type
_entity.pdbx_description
1 polymer ?
#
loop_
_entity_poly.entity_id
_entity_poly.type
_entity_poly.pdbx_seq_one_letter_code
_entity_poly.pdbx_strand_id
1 'polypeptide(L)'
;MIKIKKILIGTHNEGKFKEISYLLNKKIQKLSPLQLNIKSPIENGKTFKSNSELKARYFFQKSKISTISDDSGLCVECLSNRPGIYSARWGKKNGGFKKAMLKIIQLVKNKNKNKNKKKQNTKAKFVCSLTLYINSKKKITTIGEIHGNISNKILGKNGFGYDS
;
A
#
# COMPACT_ATOMS: atom_id res chain seq x y z
N MET A 1 12.57 -27.73 4.83
CA MET A 1 12.10 -26.33 4.95
C MET A 1 13.03 -25.40 4.18
N ILE A 2 12.51 -24.49 3.33
CA ILE A 2 13.34 -23.50 2.61
C ILE A 2 13.76 -22.43 3.63
N LYS A 3 15.06 -22.31 3.91
CA LYS A 3 15.61 -21.31 4.83
C LYS A 3 15.97 -20.05 4.03
N ILE A 4 15.16 -18.98 4.15
CA ILE A 4 15.45 -17.69 3.50
C ILE A 4 16.51 -16.96 4.33
N LYS A 5 17.73 -16.79 3.78
CA LYS A 5 18.83 -16.03 4.41
C LYS A 5 18.82 -14.55 4.01
N LYS A 6 18.36 -14.23 2.79
CA LYS A 6 18.22 -12.87 2.26
C LYS A 6 16.90 -12.71 1.52
N ILE A 7 16.34 -11.52 1.59
CA ILE A 7 15.06 -11.17 0.96
C ILE A 7 15.15 -9.78 0.33
N LEU A 8 14.57 -9.64 -0.85
CA LEU A 8 14.35 -8.35 -1.48
C LEU A 8 12.98 -7.82 -1.06
N ILE A 9 12.93 -6.64 -0.45
CA ILE A 9 11.70 -5.91 -0.18
C ILE A 9 11.43 -5.04 -1.41
N GLY A 10 10.54 -5.51 -2.29
CA GLY A 10 10.28 -4.93 -3.61
C GLY A 10 9.43 -3.65 -3.54
N THR A 11 10.00 -2.61 -2.96
CA THR A 11 9.41 -1.27 -2.88
C THR A 11 10.48 -0.20 -2.97
N HIS A 12 10.14 0.95 -3.59
CA HIS A 12 10.94 2.17 -3.57
C HIS A 12 10.44 3.19 -2.54
N ASN A 13 9.37 2.85 -1.80
CA ASN A 13 8.87 3.67 -0.70
C ASN A 13 9.61 3.31 0.58
N GLU A 14 10.38 4.27 1.13
CA GLU A 14 11.19 4.07 2.33
C GLU A 14 10.34 3.72 3.57
N GLY A 15 9.16 4.32 3.73
CA GLY A 15 8.24 3.99 4.82
C GLY A 15 7.82 2.53 4.77
N LYS A 16 7.35 2.05 3.62
CA LYS A 16 7.00 0.64 3.42
C LYS A 16 8.19 -0.30 3.60
N PHE A 17 9.37 0.10 3.13
CA PHE A 17 10.59 -0.69 3.34
C PHE A 17 10.88 -0.86 4.84
N LYS A 18 10.81 0.21 5.61
CA LYS A 18 11.02 0.18 7.07
C LYS A 18 9.99 -0.69 7.77
N GLU A 19 8.69 -0.52 7.48
CA GLU A 19 7.61 -1.32 8.06
C GLU A 19 7.77 -2.82 7.77
N ILE A 20 7.96 -3.21 6.51
CA ILE A 20 8.15 -4.61 6.12
C ILE A 20 9.44 -5.16 6.76
N SER A 21 10.51 -4.36 6.81
CA SER A 21 11.77 -4.76 7.45
C SER A 21 11.59 -5.06 8.94
N TYR A 22 10.77 -4.27 9.63
CA TYR A 22 10.49 -4.45 11.04
C TYR A 22 9.75 -5.76 11.32
N LEU A 23 8.83 -6.15 10.45
CA LEU A 23 8.05 -7.39 10.57
C LEU A 23 8.87 -8.65 10.27
N LEU A 24 9.99 -8.52 9.58
CA LEU A 24 10.84 -9.66 9.20
C LEU A 24 11.88 -9.96 10.27
N ASN A 25 12.19 -11.26 10.45
CA ASN A 25 13.22 -11.71 11.39
C ASN A 25 14.54 -10.95 11.15
N LYS A 26 15.15 -10.47 12.25
CA LYS A 26 16.41 -9.69 12.22
C LYS A 26 17.59 -10.45 11.56
N LYS A 27 17.60 -11.78 11.62
CA LYS A 27 18.64 -12.62 11.00
C LYS A 27 18.56 -12.70 9.46
N ILE A 28 17.46 -12.23 8.85
CA ILE A 28 17.31 -12.21 7.39
C ILE A 28 17.94 -10.90 6.88
N GLN A 29 18.86 -10.99 5.92
CA GLN A 29 19.38 -9.82 5.21
C GLN A 29 18.26 -9.22 4.34
N LYS A 30 17.95 -7.94 4.54
CA LYS A 30 16.95 -7.19 3.77
C LYS A 30 17.67 -6.36 2.72
N LEU A 31 17.21 -6.46 1.47
CA LEU A 31 17.72 -5.69 0.34
C LEU A 31 16.61 -4.83 -0.23
N SER A 32 16.97 -3.67 -0.77
CA SER A 32 16.04 -2.81 -1.50
C SER A 32 16.30 -2.86 -3.01
N PRO A 33 15.32 -2.54 -3.87
CA PRO A 33 15.55 -2.44 -5.31
C PRO A 33 16.60 -1.38 -5.68
N LEU A 34 16.74 -0.31 -4.88
CA LEU A 34 17.74 0.74 -5.08
C LEU A 34 19.17 0.19 -4.97
N GLN A 35 19.44 -0.66 -3.98
CA GLN A 35 20.76 -1.30 -3.81
C GLN A 35 21.15 -2.23 -4.97
N LEU A 36 20.15 -2.69 -5.74
CA LEU A 36 20.33 -3.58 -6.88
C LEU A 36 20.15 -2.87 -8.23
N ASN A 37 19.98 -1.55 -8.24
CA ASN A 37 19.70 -0.74 -9.43
C ASN A 37 18.49 -1.26 -10.26
N ILE A 38 17.47 -1.81 -9.59
CA ILE A 38 16.26 -2.32 -10.23
C ILE A 38 15.17 -1.25 -10.16
N LYS A 39 14.68 -0.81 -11.32
CA LYS A 39 13.56 0.15 -11.44
C LYS A 39 12.24 -0.50 -11.04
N SER A 40 11.26 0.33 -10.63
CA SER A 40 9.89 -0.14 -10.38
C SER A 40 9.21 -0.63 -11.66
N PRO A 41 8.42 -1.71 -11.61
CA PRO A 41 7.53 -2.07 -12.71
C PRO A 41 6.37 -1.07 -12.82
N ILE A 42 5.75 -1.05 -14.01
CA ILE A 42 4.47 -0.36 -14.19
C ILE A 42 3.37 -1.19 -13.51
N GLU A 43 2.65 -0.57 -12.57
CA GLU A 43 1.52 -1.17 -11.90
C GLU A 43 0.26 -0.99 -12.74
N ASN A 44 -0.11 -2.02 -13.51
CA ASN A 44 -1.29 -2.05 -14.37
C ASN A 44 -2.36 -3.06 -13.90
N GLY A 45 -2.19 -3.63 -12.74
CA GLY A 45 -3.17 -4.53 -12.12
C GLY A 45 -4.45 -3.79 -11.71
N LYS A 46 -5.57 -4.51 -11.74
CA LYS A 46 -6.89 -3.97 -11.40
C LYS A 46 -7.24 -4.13 -9.91
N THR A 47 -6.41 -4.81 -9.13
CA THR A 47 -6.61 -5.07 -7.70
C THR A 47 -5.30 -4.93 -6.93
N PHE A 48 -5.37 -4.70 -5.62
CA PHE A 48 -4.20 -4.73 -4.75
C PHE A 48 -3.44 -6.05 -4.86
N LYS A 49 -4.17 -7.18 -4.92
CA LYS A 49 -3.57 -8.51 -5.09
C LYS A 49 -2.77 -8.59 -6.40
N SER A 50 -3.37 -8.22 -7.52
CA SER A 50 -2.70 -8.32 -8.83
C SER A 50 -1.46 -7.42 -8.91
N ASN A 51 -1.47 -6.22 -8.29
CA ASN A 51 -0.33 -5.34 -8.25
C ASN A 51 0.79 -5.85 -7.34
N SER A 52 0.47 -6.36 -6.13
CA SER A 52 1.49 -6.93 -5.24
C SER A 52 2.15 -8.17 -5.88
N GLU A 53 1.37 -9.03 -6.53
CA GLU A 53 1.88 -10.20 -7.25
C GLU A 53 2.76 -9.80 -8.46
N LEU A 54 2.34 -8.81 -9.24
CA LEU A 54 3.10 -8.27 -10.35
C LEU A 54 4.46 -7.75 -9.89
N LYS A 55 4.48 -6.92 -8.84
CA LYS A 55 5.72 -6.37 -8.27
C LYS A 55 6.63 -7.46 -7.74
N ALA A 56 6.11 -8.38 -6.93
CA ALA A 56 6.91 -9.46 -6.35
C ALA A 56 7.54 -10.35 -7.42
N ARG A 57 6.78 -10.71 -8.47
CA ARG A 57 7.27 -11.47 -9.60
C ARG A 57 8.34 -10.71 -10.38
N TYR A 58 8.10 -9.44 -10.69
CA TYR A 58 9.05 -8.61 -11.44
C TYR A 58 10.39 -8.50 -10.73
N PHE A 59 10.38 -8.13 -9.45
CA PHE A 59 11.61 -7.99 -8.68
C PHE A 59 12.33 -9.32 -8.48
N PHE A 60 11.59 -10.42 -8.26
CA PHE A 60 12.17 -11.76 -8.22
C PHE A 60 12.85 -12.14 -9.55
N GLN A 61 12.20 -11.90 -10.69
CA GLN A 61 12.77 -12.20 -12.01
C GLN A 61 14.07 -11.44 -12.27
N LYS A 62 14.16 -10.18 -11.83
CA LYS A 62 15.34 -9.33 -11.99
C LYS A 62 16.47 -9.68 -11.03
N SER A 63 16.16 -9.97 -9.78
CA SER A 63 17.17 -10.18 -8.72
C SER A 63 17.54 -11.65 -8.50
N LYS A 64 16.66 -12.59 -8.85
CA LYS A 64 16.71 -14.02 -8.49
C LYS A 64 16.72 -14.26 -6.96
N ILE A 65 16.35 -13.25 -6.16
CA ILE A 65 16.26 -13.30 -4.70
C ILE A 65 14.80 -13.44 -4.30
N SER A 66 14.50 -14.27 -3.28
CA SER A 66 13.15 -14.32 -2.70
C SER A 66 12.68 -12.90 -2.41
N THR A 67 11.49 -12.54 -2.87
CA THR A 67 11.02 -11.15 -2.88
C THR A 67 9.68 -11.02 -2.19
N ILE A 68 9.54 -10.04 -1.31
CA ILE A 68 8.27 -9.61 -0.76
C ILE A 68 7.91 -8.23 -1.32
N SER A 69 6.69 -8.07 -1.82
CA SER A 69 6.16 -6.78 -2.29
C SER A 69 4.75 -6.58 -1.80
N ASP A 70 4.38 -5.34 -1.56
CA ASP A 70 3.03 -4.94 -1.17
C ASP A 70 2.35 -4.11 -2.26
N ASP A 71 1.03 -4.08 -2.24
CA ASP A 71 0.24 -2.98 -2.77
C ASP A 71 -0.83 -2.61 -1.75
N SER A 72 -0.95 -1.32 -1.45
CA SER A 72 -1.81 -0.85 -0.37
C SER A 72 -2.42 0.50 -0.68
N GLY A 73 -3.58 0.75 -0.07
CA GLY A 73 -4.25 2.03 -0.26
C GLY A 73 -5.49 2.21 0.58
N LEU A 74 -5.99 3.44 0.56
CA LEU A 74 -7.19 3.88 1.23
C LEU A 74 -8.41 3.69 0.31
N CYS A 75 -9.44 3.02 0.80
CA CYS A 75 -10.73 2.84 0.14
C CYS A 75 -11.80 3.58 0.94
N VAL A 76 -12.47 4.57 0.34
CA VAL A 76 -13.54 5.35 0.97
C VAL A 76 -14.87 4.97 0.36
N GLU A 77 -15.79 4.41 1.17
CA GLU A 77 -17.03 3.80 0.69
C GLU A 77 -17.92 4.79 -0.10
N CYS A 78 -18.18 5.98 0.44
CA CYS A 78 -19.01 6.98 -0.23
C CYS A 78 -18.37 7.59 -1.49
N LEU A 79 -17.09 7.30 -1.75
CA LEU A 79 -16.36 7.68 -2.96
C LEU A 79 -16.16 6.49 -3.92
N SER A 80 -16.99 5.43 -3.81
CA SER A 80 -16.88 4.21 -4.61
C SER A 80 -15.51 3.53 -4.45
N ASN A 81 -15.05 3.41 -3.21
CA ASN A 81 -13.75 2.86 -2.81
C ASN A 81 -12.52 3.58 -3.40
N ARG A 82 -12.69 4.82 -3.90
CA ARG A 82 -11.55 5.65 -4.32
C ARG A 82 -10.87 6.28 -3.12
N PRO A 83 -9.53 6.54 -3.18
CA PRO A 83 -8.61 6.33 -4.30
C PRO A 83 -8.24 4.87 -4.58
N GLY A 84 -8.37 3.91 -3.63
CA GLY A 84 -8.11 2.49 -3.83
C GLY A 84 -6.68 2.22 -4.28
N ILE A 85 -6.50 1.39 -5.31
CA ILE A 85 -5.18 1.06 -5.91
C ILE A 85 -4.44 2.29 -6.49
N TYR A 86 -5.12 3.41 -6.61
CA TYR A 86 -4.54 4.67 -7.08
C TYR A 86 -4.07 5.59 -5.94
N SER A 87 -4.04 5.12 -4.69
CA SER A 87 -3.73 5.94 -3.51
C SER A 87 -2.44 6.73 -3.65
N ALA A 88 -1.34 6.09 -4.03
CA ALA A 88 -0.06 6.76 -4.23
C ALA A 88 -0.10 7.80 -5.38
N ARG A 89 -0.75 7.43 -6.50
CA ARG A 89 -0.93 8.33 -7.66
C ARG A 89 -1.82 9.53 -7.32
N TRP A 90 -2.86 9.31 -6.50
CA TRP A 90 -3.72 10.37 -6.00
C TRP A 90 -2.94 11.34 -5.13
N GLY A 91 -2.09 10.84 -4.21
CA GLY A 91 -1.17 11.65 -3.42
C GLY A 91 -0.29 12.52 -4.30
N LYS A 92 0.40 11.93 -5.28
CA LYS A 92 1.27 12.64 -6.22
C LYS A 92 0.50 13.69 -7.03
N LYS A 93 -0.66 13.34 -7.59
CA LYS A 93 -1.50 14.24 -8.41
C LYS A 93 -1.99 15.46 -7.64
N ASN A 94 -2.22 15.32 -6.33
CA ASN A 94 -2.72 16.41 -5.48
C ASN A 94 -1.58 17.21 -4.80
N GLY A 95 -0.32 17.01 -5.17
CA GLY A 95 0.81 17.74 -4.60
C GLY A 95 1.18 17.30 -3.18
N GLY A 96 1.10 15.99 -2.93
CA GLY A 96 1.47 15.34 -1.68
C GLY A 96 0.28 14.80 -0.88
N PHE A 97 0.58 13.92 0.08
CA PHE A 97 -0.45 13.22 0.84
C PHE A 97 -1.29 14.15 1.72
N LYS A 98 -0.69 15.19 2.33
CA LYS A 98 -1.45 16.17 3.13
C LYS A 98 -2.56 16.83 2.32
N LYS A 99 -2.26 17.31 1.11
CA LYS A 99 -3.28 17.91 0.21
C LYS A 99 -4.28 16.86 -0.27
N ALA A 100 -3.84 15.64 -0.54
CA ALA A 100 -4.70 14.53 -0.93
C ALA A 100 -5.69 14.15 0.18
N MET A 101 -5.27 14.11 1.45
CA MET A 101 -6.14 13.88 2.61
C MET A 101 -7.20 14.99 2.75
N LEU A 102 -6.79 16.25 2.68
CA LEU A 102 -7.74 17.39 2.71
C LEU A 102 -8.76 17.29 1.59
N LYS A 103 -8.34 16.90 0.38
CA LYS A 103 -9.24 16.69 -0.75
C LYS A 103 -10.25 15.56 -0.50
N ILE A 104 -9.81 14.44 0.09
CA ILE A 104 -10.69 13.32 0.46
C ILE A 104 -11.72 13.79 1.50
N ILE A 105 -11.27 14.48 2.56
CA ILE A 105 -12.16 15.02 3.59
C ILE A 105 -13.22 15.93 2.96
N GLN A 106 -12.83 16.83 2.06
CA GLN A 106 -13.75 17.72 1.35
C GLN A 106 -14.75 16.94 0.49
N LEU A 107 -14.30 15.92 -0.26
CA LEU A 107 -15.16 15.09 -1.09
C LEU A 107 -16.19 14.32 -0.26
N VAL A 108 -15.77 13.76 0.89
CA VAL A 108 -16.66 13.06 1.83
C VAL A 108 -17.69 14.03 2.41
N LYS A 109 -17.28 15.24 2.83
CA LYS A 109 -18.19 16.30 3.28
C LYS A 109 -19.23 16.65 2.21
N ASN A 110 -18.79 16.86 0.98
CA ASN A 110 -19.70 17.19 -0.14
C ASN A 110 -20.71 16.07 -0.42
N LYS A 111 -20.27 14.80 -0.39
CA LYS A 111 -21.17 13.63 -0.56
C LYS A 111 -22.20 13.49 0.55
N ASN A 112 -21.93 14.03 1.73
CA ASN A 112 -22.80 13.96 2.90
C ASN A 112 -23.58 15.27 3.17
N LYS A 113 -23.35 16.35 2.40
CA LYS A 113 -23.89 17.68 2.65
C LYS A 113 -25.41 17.72 2.83
N ASN A 114 -26.14 16.94 2.05
CA ASN A 114 -27.60 16.89 2.07
C ASN A 114 -28.15 15.68 2.85
N LYS A 115 -27.34 15.03 3.68
CA LYS A 115 -27.74 13.87 4.48
C LYS A 115 -27.85 14.25 5.96
N ASN A 116 -28.89 13.77 6.62
CA ASN A 116 -28.98 13.85 8.07
C ASN A 116 -27.76 13.15 8.71
N LYS A 117 -27.31 13.64 9.89
CA LYS A 117 -26.11 13.07 10.58
C LYS A 117 -26.13 11.53 10.67
N LYS A 118 -27.31 10.93 10.94
CA LYS A 118 -27.48 9.47 11.02
C LYS A 118 -27.28 8.72 9.69
N LYS A 119 -27.38 9.40 8.55
CA LYS A 119 -27.24 8.82 7.20
C LYS A 119 -25.90 9.17 6.54
N GLN A 120 -25.02 9.92 7.23
CA GLN A 120 -23.71 10.26 6.71
C GLN A 120 -22.84 8.99 6.62
N ASN A 121 -22.17 8.83 5.47
CA ASN A 121 -21.26 7.73 5.25
C ASN A 121 -19.82 8.24 5.19
N THR A 122 -19.07 7.97 6.26
CA THR A 122 -17.65 8.26 6.39
C THR A 122 -16.79 7.00 6.39
N LYS A 123 -17.41 5.82 6.20
CA LYS A 123 -16.73 4.53 6.25
C LYS A 123 -15.60 4.45 5.25
N ALA A 124 -14.49 3.96 5.72
CA ALA A 124 -13.30 3.74 4.93
C ALA A 124 -12.55 2.52 5.43
N LYS A 125 -11.63 2.01 4.60
CA LYS A 125 -10.69 0.97 5.00
C LYS A 125 -9.33 1.20 4.35
N PHE A 126 -8.28 0.82 5.05
CA PHE A 126 -6.99 0.55 4.45
C PHE A 126 -6.95 -0.90 4.02
N VAL A 127 -6.46 -1.14 2.82
CA VAL A 127 -6.21 -2.48 2.27
C VAL A 127 -4.72 -2.61 2.01
N CYS A 128 -4.13 -3.71 2.43
CA CYS A 128 -2.76 -4.08 2.11
C CYS A 128 -2.73 -5.51 1.59
N SER A 129 -2.23 -5.70 0.37
CA SER A 129 -1.91 -7.01 -0.18
C SER A 129 -0.41 -7.21 -0.16
N LEU A 130 0.05 -8.28 0.50
CA LEU A 130 1.45 -8.69 0.57
C LEU A 130 1.65 -9.96 -0.25
N THR A 131 2.65 -9.98 -1.12
CA THR A 131 3.04 -11.16 -1.88
C THR A 131 4.49 -11.50 -1.62
N LEU A 132 4.74 -12.70 -1.10
CA LEU A 132 6.07 -13.31 -1.00
C LEU A 132 6.28 -14.26 -2.18
N TYR A 133 7.24 -13.95 -3.03
CA TYR A 133 7.71 -14.81 -4.12
C TYR A 133 8.99 -15.52 -3.63
N ILE A 134 8.87 -16.80 -3.29
CA ILE A 134 9.98 -17.58 -2.70
C ILE A 134 10.92 -18.06 -3.79
N ASN A 135 10.36 -18.63 -4.86
CA ASN A 135 11.05 -19.09 -6.06
C ASN A 135 10.06 -19.13 -7.23
N SER A 136 10.48 -19.59 -8.41
CA SER A 136 9.64 -19.64 -9.62
C SER A 136 8.37 -20.48 -9.48
N LYS A 137 8.34 -21.43 -8.55
CA LYS A 137 7.21 -22.37 -8.34
C LYS A 137 6.36 -22.04 -7.11
N LYS A 138 6.83 -21.18 -6.19
CA LYS A 138 6.15 -20.95 -4.91
C LYS A 138 6.01 -19.47 -4.61
N LYS A 139 4.75 -19.02 -4.57
CA LYS A 139 4.37 -17.69 -4.06
C LYS A 139 3.26 -17.83 -3.02
N ILE A 140 3.20 -16.87 -2.12
CA ILE A 140 2.15 -16.74 -1.10
C ILE A 140 1.66 -15.31 -1.16
N THR A 141 0.35 -15.10 -1.23
CA THR A 141 -0.26 -13.75 -1.20
C THR A 141 -1.28 -13.70 -0.08
N THR A 142 -1.23 -12.67 0.73
CA THR A 142 -2.21 -12.39 1.78
C THR A 142 -2.77 -10.98 1.62
N ILE A 143 -3.98 -10.74 2.14
CA ILE A 143 -4.64 -9.45 2.15
C ILE A 143 -5.09 -9.17 3.57
N GLY A 144 -4.73 -7.98 4.07
CA GLY A 144 -5.22 -7.44 5.33
C GLY A 144 -6.05 -6.18 5.09
N GLU A 145 -7.06 -5.98 5.93
CA GLU A 145 -7.91 -4.78 5.90
C GLU A 145 -8.07 -4.22 7.31
N ILE A 146 -7.99 -2.90 7.44
CA ILE A 146 -8.31 -2.18 8.67
C ILE A 146 -9.46 -1.24 8.37
N HIS A 147 -10.59 -1.42 9.05
CA HIS A 147 -11.79 -0.62 8.87
C HIS A 147 -11.83 0.56 9.83
N GLY A 148 -12.35 1.68 9.36
CA GLY A 148 -12.49 2.89 10.15
C GLY A 148 -13.36 3.94 9.46
N ASN A 149 -13.16 5.19 9.84
CA ASN A 149 -13.94 6.32 9.31
C ASN A 149 -13.01 7.48 8.92
N ILE A 150 -13.41 8.22 7.89
CA ILE A 150 -12.74 9.48 7.56
C ILE A 150 -13.09 10.53 8.62
N SER A 151 -12.07 11.04 9.29
CA SER A 151 -12.21 12.15 10.24
C SER A 151 -12.50 13.48 9.52
N ASN A 152 -12.98 14.48 10.27
CA ASN A 152 -13.24 15.81 9.71
C ASN A 152 -11.98 16.70 9.59
N LYS A 153 -10.85 16.25 10.14
CA LYS A 153 -9.52 16.88 10.09
C LYS A 153 -8.43 15.83 10.02
N ILE A 154 -7.23 16.22 9.59
CA ILE A 154 -6.04 15.36 9.65
C ILE A 154 -5.64 15.17 11.11
N LEU A 155 -5.41 13.91 11.50
CA LEU A 155 -4.98 13.49 12.84
C LEU A 155 -3.69 12.69 12.72
N GLY A 156 -2.84 12.76 13.74
CA GLY A 156 -1.57 12.03 13.80
C GLY A 156 -0.36 12.84 13.35
N LYS A 157 0.85 12.32 13.65
CA LYS A 157 2.14 12.95 13.33
C LYS A 157 3.24 11.93 13.01
N ASN A 158 3.00 10.62 13.18
CA ASN A 158 4.05 9.60 13.21
C ASN A 158 3.99 8.61 12.04
N GLY A 159 2.96 8.67 11.21
CA GLY A 159 2.77 7.79 10.08
C GLY A 159 3.27 8.38 8.76
N PHE A 160 2.91 7.76 7.66
CA PHE A 160 3.17 8.26 6.31
C PHE A 160 1.98 7.98 5.37
N GLY A 161 1.94 8.70 4.25
CA GLY A 161 0.88 8.50 3.28
C GLY A 161 -0.46 9.08 3.75
N TYR A 162 -1.48 8.25 3.84
CA TYR A 162 -2.80 8.59 4.37
C TYR A 162 -2.96 8.25 5.85
N ASP A 163 -1.97 7.66 6.45
CA ASP A 163 -1.89 7.36 7.87
C ASP A 163 -0.82 8.27 8.49
N SER A 164 -1.23 9.42 9.00
CA SER A 164 -0.34 10.48 9.51
C SER A 164 -0.49 10.68 11.02
#